data_64934b5f3951e50ca198bf23d55dfe6d
#
_entry.id   64934b5f3951e50ca198bf23d55dfe6d
#
_cell.length_a   1.000
_cell.length_b   1.000
_cell.length_c   1.000
_cell.angle_alpha   90.00
_cell.angle_beta   90.00
_cell.angle_gamma   90.00
#
_symmetry.space_group_name_H-M   'P 1'
#
loop_
_entity.id
_entity.type
_entity.pdbx_description
1 polymer ?
#
loop_
_entity_poly.entity_id
_entity_poly.type
_entity_poly.pdbx_seq_one_letter_code
_entity_poly.pdbx_strand_id
1 'polypeptide(L)'
;TITGVTIREDNRDRFLPADLVIGADGRNSVVRKHLNHAVTEKSPPMDIVWCKLPCPDDWPGLKAYVGRGHLLVAYHTWDHSLQLGWVILKGTFGELRNKGIEAWIEEMARHVSPDLASHLRTHSDAAEKPFLLDTVSDCVNGWSQPGVLLIGDAAHTMSPVGGQGVNIALRDAVVTANYLVPILNNSSTSVAEITSALQSIEKERRIEVDYIQNLQAKPPRVVLSRAWWGEPIRRLAGIALGTSLIRRKAAQGASVFPFGVIDVKLDI
;
A
#
# COMPACT_ATOMS: atom_id res chain seq x y z
N THR A 1 -17.99 -22.74 12.58
CA THR A 1 -18.03 -22.84 11.10
C THR A 1 -18.88 -21.72 10.55
N ILE A 2 -18.40 -20.99 9.57
CA ILE A 2 -19.19 -20.01 8.82
C ILE A 2 -20.04 -20.78 7.79
N THR A 3 -21.30 -20.41 7.65
CA THR A 3 -22.27 -21.06 6.77
C THR A 3 -22.93 -20.11 5.77
N GLY A 4 -22.46 -18.87 5.74
CA GLY A 4 -22.98 -17.84 4.83
C GLY A 4 -22.79 -16.44 5.36
N VAL A 5 -23.40 -15.48 4.70
CA VAL A 5 -23.37 -14.06 5.05
C VAL A 5 -24.78 -13.49 5.11
N THR A 6 -25.01 -12.55 6.02
CA THR A 6 -26.21 -11.74 6.03
C THR A 6 -25.91 -10.42 5.32
N ILE A 7 -26.62 -10.12 4.25
CA ILE A 7 -26.53 -8.86 3.53
C ILE A 7 -27.75 -8.00 3.83
N ARG A 8 -27.60 -6.66 3.75
CA ARG A 8 -28.69 -5.71 3.83
C ARG A 8 -28.95 -5.12 2.44
N GLU A 9 -30.16 -5.39 1.93
CA GLU A 9 -30.65 -4.92 0.64
C GLU A 9 -32.03 -4.29 0.85
N ASP A 10 -32.26 -3.09 0.37
CA ASP A 10 -33.55 -2.34 0.53
C ASP A 10 -34.06 -2.31 2.00
N ASN A 11 -33.19 -2.06 2.96
CA ASN A 11 -33.48 -2.07 4.40
C ASN A 11 -33.99 -3.42 4.95
N ARG A 12 -33.78 -4.51 4.24
CA ARG A 12 -34.11 -5.88 4.68
C ARG A 12 -32.86 -6.71 4.77
N ASP A 13 -32.76 -7.46 5.84
CA ASP A 13 -31.67 -8.42 6.01
C ASP A 13 -32.02 -9.72 5.29
N ARG A 14 -31.08 -10.22 4.44
CA ARG A 14 -31.21 -11.48 3.73
C ARG A 14 -29.99 -12.34 3.99
N PHE A 15 -30.20 -13.56 4.45
CA PHE A 15 -29.13 -14.53 4.60
C PHE A 15 -28.83 -15.22 3.25
N LEU A 16 -27.55 -15.26 2.89
CA LEU A 16 -27.02 -15.99 1.74
C LEU A 16 -26.22 -17.16 2.26
N PRO A 17 -26.70 -18.40 2.13
CA PRO A 17 -25.93 -19.59 2.49
C PRO A 17 -24.72 -19.72 1.56
N ALA A 18 -23.59 -20.17 2.10
CA ALA A 18 -22.37 -20.43 1.34
C ALA A 18 -21.50 -21.45 2.08
N ASP A 19 -20.85 -22.31 1.32
CA ASP A 19 -19.87 -23.28 1.84
C ASP A 19 -18.54 -22.61 2.17
N LEU A 20 -18.27 -21.47 1.52
CA LEU A 20 -17.08 -20.66 1.71
C LEU A 20 -17.40 -19.16 1.54
N VAL A 21 -16.91 -18.34 2.44
CA VAL A 21 -16.93 -16.89 2.36
C VAL A 21 -15.50 -16.38 2.19
N ILE A 22 -15.25 -15.58 1.15
CA ILE A 22 -13.96 -14.92 0.95
C ILE A 22 -14.11 -13.43 1.29
N GLY A 23 -13.42 -12.98 2.35
CA GLY A 23 -13.35 -11.59 2.75
C GLY A 23 -12.26 -10.87 1.96
N ALA A 24 -12.66 -10.10 0.93
CA ALA A 24 -11.80 -9.22 0.12
C ALA A 24 -12.28 -7.76 0.23
N ASP A 25 -12.88 -7.41 1.36
CA ASP A 25 -13.61 -6.17 1.62
C ASP A 25 -12.73 -5.04 2.20
N GLY A 26 -11.41 -5.17 2.05
CA GLY A 26 -10.44 -4.11 2.26
C GLY A 26 -10.09 -3.84 3.74
N ARG A 27 -9.45 -2.70 3.99
CA ARG A 27 -8.88 -2.31 5.30
C ARG A 27 -9.88 -2.35 6.45
N ASN A 28 -11.12 -2.01 6.18
CA ASN A 28 -12.19 -1.95 7.18
C ASN A 28 -13.03 -3.22 7.21
N SER A 29 -12.50 -4.32 6.70
CA SER A 29 -13.17 -5.59 6.51
C SER A 29 -14.16 -5.93 7.62
N VAL A 30 -15.40 -6.13 7.22
CA VAL A 30 -16.49 -6.59 8.08
C VAL A 30 -16.26 -8.06 8.40
N VAL A 31 -15.82 -8.85 7.41
CA VAL A 31 -15.52 -10.27 7.58
C VAL A 31 -14.41 -10.45 8.63
N ARG A 32 -13.30 -9.69 8.54
CA ARG A 32 -12.21 -9.70 9.53
C ARG A 32 -12.70 -9.42 10.94
N LYS A 33 -13.57 -8.42 11.10
CA LYS A 33 -14.12 -8.06 12.43
C LYS A 33 -14.91 -9.20 13.06
N HIS A 34 -15.65 -9.97 12.26
CA HIS A 34 -16.41 -11.12 12.76
C HIS A 34 -15.54 -12.32 13.15
N LEU A 35 -14.34 -12.44 12.57
CA LEU A 35 -13.41 -13.52 12.93
C LEU A 35 -12.71 -13.26 14.27
N ASN A 36 -12.67 -12.01 14.74
CA ASN A 36 -12.04 -11.59 15.98
C ASN A 36 -10.59 -12.07 16.15
N HIS A 37 -9.85 -12.17 15.06
CA HIS A 37 -8.44 -12.54 15.08
C HIS A 37 -7.57 -11.36 15.51
N ALA A 38 -6.50 -11.65 16.23
CA ALA A 38 -5.50 -10.65 16.58
C ALA A 38 -4.82 -10.09 15.32
N VAL A 39 -4.50 -8.81 15.35
CA VAL A 39 -3.83 -8.09 14.26
C VAL A 39 -2.44 -7.66 14.73
N THR A 40 -1.42 -7.96 13.93
CA THR A 40 -0.06 -7.48 14.16
C THR A 40 0.15 -6.20 13.33
N GLU A 41 0.32 -5.07 14.01
CA GLU A 41 0.57 -3.79 13.37
C GLU A 41 2.06 -3.58 13.11
N LYS A 42 2.39 -3.19 11.88
CA LYS A 42 3.75 -2.85 11.42
C LYS A 42 3.79 -1.48 10.75
N SER A 43 2.81 -0.61 11.05
CA SER A 43 2.64 0.69 10.38
C SER A 43 3.90 1.54 10.48
N PRO A 44 4.38 2.10 9.36
CA PRO A 44 5.47 3.05 9.39
C PRO A 44 5.02 4.36 10.06
N PRO A 45 5.94 5.13 10.68
CA PRO A 45 5.62 6.39 11.37
C PRO A 45 5.37 7.54 10.39
N MET A 46 4.57 7.29 9.35
CA MET A 46 4.31 8.25 8.28
C MET A 46 2.88 8.21 7.80
N ASP A 47 2.44 9.34 7.26
CA ASP A 47 1.24 9.48 6.44
C ASP A 47 1.62 10.14 5.11
N ILE A 48 0.73 10.08 4.12
CA ILE A 48 0.94 10.76 2.84
C ILE A 48 -0.21 11.71 2.60
N VAL A 49 0.12 12.96 2.33
CA VAL A 49 -0.85 13.96 1.88
C VAL A 49 -0.75 14.05 0.36
N TRP A 50 -1.84 13.72 -0.31
CA TRP A 50 -1.96 13.78 -1.75
C TRP A 50 -2.65 15.06 -2.19
N CYS A 51 -2.15 15.66 -3.28
CA CYS A 51 -2.84 16.72 -3.97
C CYS A 51 -2.46 16.72 -5.45
N LYS A 52 -3.30 17.31 -6.28
CA LYS A 52 -3.07 17.51 -7.71
C LYS A 52 -3.07 18.98 -8.06
N LEU A 53 -2.30 19.32 -9.10
CA LEU A 53 -2.31 20.63 -9.74
C LEU A 53 -1.97 20.44 -11.23
N PRO A 54 -2.15 21.48 -12.09
CA PRO A 54 -1.76 21.37 -13.50
C PRO A 54 -0.32 20.91 -13.66
N CYS A 55 -0.05 20.00 -14.59
CA CYS A 55 1.29 19.50 -14.86
C CYS A 55 2.05 20.45 -15.75
N PRO A 56 3.35 20.73 -15.48
CA PRO A 56 4.22 21.38 -16.48
C PRO A 56 4.34 20.54 -17.74
N ASP A 57 4.35 21.19 -18.93
CA ASP A 57 4.37 20.50 -20.22
C ASP A 57 5.56 19.54 -20.39
N ASP A 58 6.73 19.93 -19.89
CA ASP A 58 7.98 19.15 -20.00
C ASP A 58 8.30 18.34 -18.73
N TRP A 59 7.31 17.83 -18.01
CA TRP A 59 7.56 17.07 -16.78
C TRP A 59 8.20 15.70 -17.07
N PRO A 60 9.40 15.40 -16.55
CA PRO A 60 10.18 14.21 -16.95
C PRO A 60 9.81 12.94 -16.18
N GLY A 61 8.55 12.64 -15.98
CA GLY A 61 8.10 11.43 -15.30
C GLY A 61 8.06 11.56 -13.76
N LEU A 62 8.57 10.57 -13.03
CA LEU A 62 8.56 10.56 -11.58
C LEU A 62 9.80 11.25 -11.01
N LYS A 63 9.60 12.22 -10.12
CA LYS A 63 10.67 12.83 -9.30
C LYS A 63 10.40 12.62 -7.82
N ALA A 64 11.47 12.48 -7.05
CA ALA A 64 11.42 12.39 -5.60
C ALA A 64 12.40 13.41 -4.97
N TYR A 65 11.91 14.19 -4.02
CA TYR A 65 12.67 15.19 -3.30
C TYR A 65 12.75 14.76 -1.84
N VAL A 66 13.94 14.35 -1.41
CA VAL A 66 14.19 13.83 -0.06
C VAL A 66 14.84 14.89 0.78
N GLY A 67 14.25 15.21 1.90
CA GLY A 67 14.78 16.20 2.84
C GLY A 67 14.83 15.69 4.28
N ARG A 68 15.05 16.61 5.22
CA ARG A 68 15.14 16.29 6.63
C ARG A 68 13.75 16.09 7.23
N GLY A 69 13.32 14.85 7.32
CA GLY A 69 12.02 14.47 7.89
C GLY A 69 10.84 14.57 6.93
N HIS A 70 11.09 14.68 5.62
CA HIS A 70 10.06 14.70 4.60
C HIS A 70 10.52 14.05 3.29
N LEU A 71 9.57 13.64 2.50
CA LEU A 71 9.75 13.17 1.13
C LEU A 71 8.57 13.72 0.31
N LEU A 72 8.88 14.39 -0.79
CA LEU A 72 7.87 14.72 -1.81
C LEU A 72 8.10 13.85 -3.02
N VAL A 73 7.06 13.17 -3.46
CA VAL A 73 7.01 12.43 -4.73
C VAL A 73 6.10 13.21 -5.68
N ALA A 74 6.57 13.44 -6.90
CA ALA A 74 5.82 14.16 -7.92
C ALA A 74 5.87 13.39 -9.25
N TYR A 75 4.70 13.15 -9.86
CA TYR A 75 4.59 12.45 -11.13
C TYR A 75 3.38 12.90 -11.95
N HIS A 76 3.51 12.80 -13.26
CA HIS A 76 2.45 13.06 -14.20
C HIS A 76 1.40 11.97 -14.19
N THR A 77 0.13 12.34 -14.20
CA THR A 77 -1.02 11.42 -14.26
C THR A 77 -1.64 11.44 -15.66
N TRP A 78 -2.46 10.43 -15.97
CA TRP A 78 -3.12 10.25 -17.27
C TRP A 78 -4.04 11.43 -17.66
N ASP A 79 -4.53 12.19 -16.68
CA ASP A 79 -5.40 13.35 -16.84
C ASP A 79 -4.63 14.69 -16.97
N HIS A 80 -3.34 14.62 -17.33
CA HIS A 80 -2.44 15.76 -17.44
C HIS A 80 -2.25 16.58 -16.16
N SER A 81 -2.49 15.98 -15.00
CA SER A 81 -2.21 16.60 -13.72
C SER A 81 -0.84 16.19 -13.19
N LEU A 82 -0.23 17.05 -12.38
CA LEU A 82 0.91 16.72 -11.54
C LEU A 82 0.40 16.22 -10.17
N GLN A 83 0.54 14.94 -9.93
CA GLN A 83 0.21 14.34 -8.64
C GLN A 83 1.38 14.52 -7.67
N LEU A 84 1.10 15.12 -6.53
CA LEU A 84 2.06 15.31 -5.45
C LEU A 84 1.71 14.40 -4.26
N GLY A 85 2.68 13.65 -3.77
CA GLY A 85 2.60 12.86 -2.55
C GLY A 85 3.59 13.39 -1.52
N TRP A 86 3.11 14.17 -0.55
CA TRP A 86 3.91 14.67 0.54
C TRP A 86 3.88 13.70 1.71
N VAL A 87 5.00 13.04 1.94
CA VAL A 87 5.18 12.13 3.07
C VAL A 87 5.54 12.93 4.31
N ILE A 88 4.73 12.78 5.34
CA ILE A 88 4.84 13.49 6.63
C ILE A 88 4.93 12.49 7.77
N LEU A 89 5.33 12.97 8.95
CA LEU A 89 5.25 12.16 10.16
C LEU A 89 3.78 11.90 10.53
N LYS A 90 3.49 10.67 10.94
CA LYS A 90 2.14 10.23 11.30
C LYS A 90 1.53 11.16 12.36
N GLY A 91 0.28 11.53 12.15
CA GLY A 91 -0.48 12.38 13.04
C GLY A 91 -0.25 13.90 12.89
N THR A 92 0.67 14.36 12.01
CA THR A 92 0.96 15.81 11.85
C THR A 92 0.06 16.51 10.83
N PHE A 93 -0.81 15.80 10.15
CA PHE A 93 -1.71 16.37 9.12
C PHE A 93 -2.64 17.45 9.66
N GLY A 94 -3.13 17.32 10.90
CA GLY A 94 -3.98 18.33 11.53
C GLY A 94 -3.33 19.72 11.58
N GLU A 95 -2.03 19.78 11.91
CA GLU A 95 -1.26 21.02 11.96
C GLU A 95 -1.12 21.63 10.55
N LEU A 96 -0.85 20.80 9.54
CA LEU A 96 -0.75 21.25 8.14
C LEU A 96 -2.09 21.81 7.64
N ARG A 97 -3.18 21.11 7.91
CA ARG A 97 -4.52 21.52 7.51
C ARG A 97 -4.92 22.86 8.10
N ASN A 98 -4.57 23.10 9.36
CA ASN A 98 -4.90 24.35 10.06
C ASN A 98 -4.11 25.55 9.52
N LYS A 99 -2.96 25.34 8.88
CA LYS A 99 -2.16 26.40 8.25
C LYS A 99 -2.71 26.84 6.88
N GLY A 100 -3.62 26.08 6.30
CA GLY A 100 -4.18 26.33 4.96
C GLY A 100 -3.30 25.80 3.82
N ILE A 101 -3.91 25.72 2.61
CA ILE A 101 -3.27 25.13 1.44
C ILE A 101 -2.07 25.95 0.94
N GLU A 102 -2.15 27.26 0.99
CA GLU A 102 -1.07 28.16 0.55
C GLU A 102 0.20 27.98 1.39
N ALA A 103 0.06 27.95 2.72
CA ALA A 103 1.19 27.71 3.61
C ALA A 103 1.80 26.32 3.42
N TRP A 104 0.98 25.33 3.07
CA TRP A 104 1.43 23.98 2.77
C TRP A 104 2.17 23.90 1.43
N ILE A 105 1.67 24.56 0.39
CA ILE A 105 2.36 24.66 -0.91
C ILE A 105 3.70 25.39 -0.75
N GLU A 106 3.74 26.49 0.02
CA GLU A 106 4.99 27.20 0.29
C GLU A 106 6.01 26.34 1.04
N GLU A 107 5.54 25.49 1.97
CA GLU A 107 6.41 24.53 2.64
C GLU A 107 6.98 23.50 1.67
N MET A 108 6.17 22.93 0.76
CA MET A 108 6.66 22.04 -0.29
C MET A 108 7.65 22.75 -1.21
N ALA A 109 7.37 23.99 -1.61
CA ALA A 109 8.21 24.79 -2.50
C ALA A 109 9.63 25.01 -1.98
N ARG A 110 9.82 25.03 -0.66
CA ARG A 110 11.15 25.17 -0.03
C ARG A 110 12.03 23.92 -0.20
N HIS A 111 11.44 22.79 -0.56
CA HIS A 111 12.11 21.48 -0.54
C HIS A 111 12.24 20.85 -1.93
N VAL A 112 11.91 21.59 -2.98
CA VAL A 112 11.95 21.11 -4.37
C VAL A 112 12.88 21.96 -5.24
N SER A 113 13.04 21.61 -6.51
CA SER A 113 13.82 22.43 -7.45
C SER A 113 13.17 23.80 -7.67
N PRO A 114 13.97 24.85 -8.01
CA PRO A 114 13.45 26.19 -8.24
C PRO A 114 12.29 26.23 -9.26
N ASP A 115 12.38 25.45 -10.33
CA ASP A 115 11.35 25.39 -11.37
C ASP A 115 10.03 24.84 -10.82
N LEU A 116 10.09 23.73 -10.08
CA LEU A 116 8.90 23.17 -9.43
C LEU A 116 8.38 24.12 -8.33
N ALA A 117 9.25 24.75 -7.57
CA ALA A 117 8.85 25.72 -6.55
C ALA A 117 8.08 26.90 -7.15
N SER A 118 8.55 27.43 -8.26
CA SER A 118 7.86 28.49 -9.02
C SER A 118 6.50 28.01 -9.52
N HIS A 119 6.46 26.81 -10.12
CA HIS A 119 5.23 26.21 -10.62
C HIS A 119 4.18 25.99 -9.53
N LEU A 120 4.58 25.46 -8.35
CA LEU A 120 3.71 25.27 -7.21
C LEU A 120 3.07 26.59 -6.73
N ARG A 121 3.86 27.66 -6.64
CA ARG A 121 3.37 28.99 -6.23
C ARG A 121 2.42 29.58 -7.25
N THR A 122 2.75 29.49 -8.55
CA THR A 122 1.96 30.06 -9.63
C THR A 122 0.58 29.37 -9.78
N HIS A 123 0.51 28.07 -9.44
CA HIS A 123 -0.71 27.27 -9.61
C HIS A 123 -1.36 26.87 -8.28
N SER A 124 -1.04 27.55 -7.20
CA SER A 124 -1.60 27.26 -5.85
C SER A 124 -3.13 27.27 -5.82
N ASP A 125 -3.74 28.23 -6.53
CA ASP A 125 -5.20 28.38 -6.61
C ASP A 125 -5.89 27.24 -7.38
N ALA A 126 -5.14 26.61 -8.30
CA ALA A 126 -5.64 25.47 -9.07
C ALA A 126 -5.39 24.11 -8.38
N ALA A 127 -4.78 24.11 -7.22
CA ALA A 127 -4.52 22.89 -6.48
C ALA A 127 -5.82 22.26 -5.96
N GLU A 128 -6.00 20.97 -6.24
CA GLU A 128 -7.12 20.21 -5.69
C GLU A 128 -7.02 20.13 -4.16
N LYS A 129 -8.17 19.98 -3.50
CA LYS A 129 -8.22 19.82 -2.04
C LYS A 129 -7.35 18.64 -1.59
N PRO A 130 -6.35 18.86 -0.73
CA PRO A 130 -5.50 17.79 -0.24
C PRO A 130 -6.27 16.74 0.54
N PHE A 131 -5.91 15.48 0.36
CA PHE A 131 -6.45 14.38 1.16
C PHE A 131 -5.35 13.58 1.83
N LEU A 132 -5.64 13.11 3.05
CA LEU A 132 -4.74 12.27 3.83
C LEU A 132 -4.93 10.81 3.45
N LEU A 133 -3.83 10.16 3.05
CA LEU A 133 -3.70 8.72 3.08
C LEU A 133 -3.10 8.32 4.43
N ASP A 134 -3.94 7.92 5.38
CA ASP A 134 -3.49 7.30 6.62
C ASP A 134 -2.78 5.98 6.29
N THR A 135 -1.49 5.93 6.59
CA THR A 135 -0.66 4.77 6.25
C THR A 135 -0.79 3.72 7.33
N VAL A 136 -1.40 2.60 6.95
CA VAL A 136 -1.51 1.42 7.78
C VAL A 136 -0.75 0.28 7.11
N SER A 137 -0.03 -0.50 7.89
CA SER A 137 0.55 -1.78 7.51
C SER A 137 0.29 -2.74 8.65
N ASP A 138 -0.58 -3.70 8.43
CA ASP A 138 -0.98 -4.69 9.43
C ASP A 138 -1.08 -6.09 8.80
N CYS A 139 -1.16 -7.09 9.64
CA CYS A 139 -1.41 -8.47 9.21
C CYS A 139 -2.22 -9.19 10.28
N VAL A 140 -3.28 -9.86 9.85
CA VAL A 140 -4.13 -10.68 10.71
C VAL A 140 -3.39 -11.95 11.11
N ASN A 141 -3.49 -12.35 12.36
CA ASN A 141 -2.93 -13.61 12.83
C ASN A 141 -3.93 -14.73 12.56
N GLY A 142 -3.75 -15.42 11.42
CA GLY A 142 -4.71 -16.40 10.90
C GLY A 142 -5.70 -15.77 9.91
N TRP A 143 -5.51 -16.06 8.62
CA TRP A 143 -6.36 -15.53 7.55
C TRP A 143 -7.60 -16.38 7.32
N SER A 144 -7.62 -17.59 7.87
CA SER A 144 -8.67 -18.54 7.60
C SER A 144 -9.25 -19.19 8.86
N GLN A 145 -10.52 -19.57 8.77
CA GLN A 145 -11.25 -20.47 9.66
C GLN A 145 -12.13 -21.39 8.80
N PRO A 146 -12.69 -22.50 9.34
CA PRO A 146 -13.62 -23.32 8.59
C PRO A 146 -14.77 -22.52 8.00
N GLY A 147 -14.81 -22.48 6.65
CA GLY A 147 -15.81 -21.76 5.86
C GLY A 147 -15.50 -20.29 5.57
N VAL A 148 -14.30 -19.78 5.91
CA VAL A 148 -13.94 -18.40 5.58
C VAL A 148 -12.45 -18.23 5.33
N LEU A 149 -12.11 -17.34 4.37
CA LEU A 149 -10.75 -16.89 4.05
C LEU A 149 -10.74 -15.36 3.92
N LEU A 150 -9.70 -14.70 4.45
CA LEU A 150 -9.39 -13.30 4.18
C LEU A 150 -8.27 -13.20 3.15
N ILE A 151 -8.38 -12.25 2.21
CA ILE A 151 -7.34 -11.95 1.22
C ILE A 151 -7.17 -10.44 1.03
N GLY A 152 -6.04 -10.03 0.48
CA GLY A 152 -5.73 -8.62 0.24
C GLY A 152 -5.75 -7.78 1.52
N ASP A 153 -6.19 -6.53 1.41
CA ASP A 153 -6.22 -5.59 2.56
C ASP A 153 -7.13 -6.05 3.72
N ALA A 154 -8.01 -7.03 3.51
CA ALA A 154 -8.78 -7.65 4.59
C ALA A 154 -7.91 -8.54 5.48
N ALA A 155 -6.90 -9.21 4.90
CA ALA A 155 -5.95 -10.05 5.62
C ALA A 155 -4.69 -9.29 6.06
N HIS A 156 -4.17 -8.42 5.18
CA HIS A 156 -2.89 -7.72 5.38
C HIS A 156 -2.88 -6.39 4.60
N THR A 157 -2.86 -5.31 5.32
CA THR A 157 -2.72 -3.99 4.70
C THR A 157 -1.25 -3.71 4.39
N MET A 158 -0.97 -3.27 3.17
CA MET A 158 0.39 -2.96 2.74
C MET A 158 0.69 -1.47 2.86
N SER A 159 1.92 -1.15 3.28
CA SER A 159 2.42 0.23 3.21
C SER A 159 2.46 0.71 1.75
N PRO A 160 2.20 2.01 1.47
CA PRO A 160 2.29 2.55 0.12
C PRO A 160 3.71 2.58 -0.46
N VAL A 161 4.74 2.27 0.35
CA VAL A 161 6.13 2.19 -0.12
C VAL A 161 6.26 1.14 -1.21
N GLY A 162 6.66 1.57 -2.41
CA GLY A 162 6.79 0.72 -3.59
C GLY A 162 5.46 0.36 -4.29
N GLY A 163 4.30 0.85 -3.81
CA GLY A 163 3.01 0.71 -4.48
C GLY A 163 2.48 -0.72 -4.62
N GLN A 164 2.76 -1.61 -3.64
CA GLN A 164 2.54 -3.06 -3.81
C GLN A 164 1.17 -3.58 -3.38
N GLY A 165 0.33 -2.80 -2.71
CA GLY A 165 -0.94 -3.30 -2.16
C GLY A 165 -1.82 -4.03 -3.18
N VAL A 166 -2.08 -3.41 -4.33
CA VAL A 166 -2.91 -4.01 -5.40
C VAL A 166 -2.26 -5.26 -5.98
N ASN A 167 -0.95 -5.22 -6.25
CA ASN A 167 -0.22 -6.36 -6.82
C ASN A 167 -0.28 -7.57 -5.89
N ILE A 168 -0.07 -7.38 -4.60
CA ILE A 168 -0.13 -8.47 -3.62
C ILE A 168 -1.55 -9.03 -3.50
N ALA A 169 -2.57 -8.17 -3.47
CA ALA A 169 -3.97 -8.61 -3.43
C ALA A 169 -4.38 -9.42 -4.69
N LEU A 170 -3.92 -9.01 -5.87
CA LEU A 170 -4.15 -9.79 -7.12
C LEU A 170 -3.46 -11.15 -7.06
N ARG A 171 -2.25 -11.22 -6.52
CA ARG A 171 -1.51 -12.48 -6.34
C ARG A 171 -2.20 -13.39 -5.33
N ASP A 172 -2.80 -12.84 -4.27
CA ASP A 172 -3.63 -13.61 -3.33
C ASP A 172 -4.82 -14.22 -4.06
N ALA A 173 -5.50 -13.45 -4.92
CA ALA A 173 -6.64 -13.96 -5.70
C ALA A 173 -6.23 -15.10 -6.63
N VAL A 174 -5.10 -15.00 -7.32
CA VAL A 174 -4.58 -16.05 -8.21
C VAL A 174 -4.25 -17.33 -7.43
N VAL A 175 -3.50 -17.22 -6.32
CA VAL A 175 -3.17 -18.38 -5.49
C VAL A 175 -4.43 -18.99 -4.89
N THR A 176 -5.38 -18.17 -4.43
CA THR A 176 -6.67 -18.65 -3.93
C THR A 176 -7.42 -19.44 -4.99
N ALA A 177 -7.46 -18.95 -6.23
CA ALA A 177 -8.10 -19.67 -7.34
C ALA A 177 -7.41 -21.01 -7.62
N ASN A 178 -6.08 -21.06 -7.69
CA ASN A 178 -5.32 -22.28 -7.94
C ASN A 178 -5.61 -23.39 -6.92
N TYR A 179 -5.79 -23.03 -5.64
CA TYR A 179 -6.12 -24.02 -4.61
C TYR A 179 -7.61 -24.39 -4.56
N LEU A 180 -8.49 -23.41 -4.76
CA LEU A 180 -9.92 -23.62 -4.50
C LEU A 180 -10.71 -24.10 -5.71
N VAL A 181 -10.40 -23.62 -6.93
CA VAL A 181 -11.20 -24.01 -8.11
C VAL A 181 -11.19 -25.52 -8.35
N PRO A 182 -10.05 -26.24 -8.31
CA PRO A 182 -10.04 -27.68 -8.48
C PRO A 182 -10.90 -28.45 -7.47
N ILE A 183 -10.88 -28.03 -6.21
CA ILE A 183 -11.61 -28.71 -5.14
C ILE A 183 -13.10 -28.36 -5.12
N LEU A 184 -13.45 -27.09 -5.39
CA LEU A 184 -14.86 -26.66 -5.40
C LEU A 184 -15.64 -27.17 -6.62
N ASN A 185 -14.97 -27.53 -7.71
CA ASN A 185 -15.57 -28.18 -8.85
C ASN A 185 -15.88 -29.68 -8.59
N ASN A 186 -15.39 -30.24 -7.50
CA ASN A 186 -15.67 -31.62 -7.12
C ASN A 186 -16.80 -31.66 -6.09
N SER A 187 -17.96 -32.20 -6.46
CA SER A 187 -19.14 -32.28 -5.60
C SER A 187 -18.97 -33.14 -4.33
N SER A 188 -17.89 -33.94 -4.26
CA SER A 188 -17.56 -34.78 -3.10
C SER A 188 -16.56 -34.12 -2.13
N THR A 189 -16.16 -32.86 -2.34
CA THR A 189 -15.18 -32.17 -1.50
C THR A 189 -15.68 -32.02 -0.07
N SER A 190 -14.87 -32.45 0.87
CA SER A 190 -15.17 -32.34 2.28
C SER A 190 -14.80 -30.98 2.87
N VAL A 191 -15.42 -30.60 3.97
CA VAL A 191 -15.06 -29.38 4.75
C VAL A 191 -13.59 -29.43 5.19
N ALA A 192 -13.05 -30.60 5.47
CA ALA A 192 -11.66 -30.78 5.86
C ALA A 192 -10.70 -30.45 4.71
N GLU A 193 -10.99 -30.85 3.49
CA GLU A 193 -10.20 -30.52 2.29
C GLU A 193 -10.21 -29.01 2.03
N ILE A 194 -11.39 -28.38 2.08
CA ILE A 194 -11.48 -26.90 1.97
C ILE A 194 -10.61 -26.26 3.06
N THR A 195 -10.76 -26.64 4.30
CA THR A 195 -9.99 -26.05 5.42
C THR A 195 -8.49 -26.22 5.22
N SER A 196 -8.03 -27.37 4.75
CA SER A 196 -6.61 -27.62 4.44
C SER A 196 -6.11 -26.72 3.30
N ALA A 197 -6.93 -26.51 2.27
CA ALA A 197 -6.59 -25.59 1.18
C ALA A 197 -6.47 -24.15 1.67
N LEU A 198 -7.40 -23.67 2.52
CA LEU A 198 -7.34 -22.32 3.08
C LEU A 198 -6.05 -22.09 3.90
N GLN A 199 -5.64 -23.07 4.70
CA GLN A 199 -4.38 -23.01 5.45
C GLN A 199 -3.15 -23.00 4.53
N SER A 200 -3.20 -23.73 3.43
CA SER A 200 -2.12 -23.78 2.42
C SER A 200 -1.98 -22.45 1.70
N ILE A 201 -3.09 -21.82 1.34
CA ILE A 201 -3.12 -20.46 0.75
C ILE A 201 -2.46 -19.47 1.70
N GLU A 202 -2.88 -19.41 2.96
CA GLU A 202 -2.29 -18.52 3.97
C GLU A 202 -0.79 -18.75 4.10
N LYS A 203 -0.36 -20.00 4.25
CA LYS A 203 1.05 -20.35 4.43
C LYS A 203 1.91 -19.89 3.25
N GLU A 204 1.46 -20.10 2.02
CA GLU A 204 2.17 -19.69 0.80
C GLU A 204 2.25 -18.17 0.70
N ARG A 205 1.12 -17.49 0.83
CA ARG A 205 1.05 -16.05 0.65
C ARG A 205 1.74 -15.26 1.75
N ARG A 206 1.70 -15.75 2.97
CA ARG A 206 2.31 -15.10 4.12
C ARG A 206 3.82 -14.89 3.97
N ILE A 207 4.51 -15.81 3.32
CA ILE A 207 5.95 -15.69 3.05
C ILE A 207 6.25 -14.40 2.28
N GLU A 208 5.49 -14.13 1.22
CA GLU A 208 5.68 -12.94 0.39
C GLU A 208 5.22 -11.68 1.11
N VAL A 209 4.06 -11.70 1.74
CA VAL A 209 3.51 -10.56 2.49
C VAL A 209 4.45 -10.11 3.59
N ASP A 210 4.93 -11.02 4.42
CA ASP A 210 5.87 -10.69 5.51
C ASP A 210 7.20 -10.14 4.97
N TYR A 211 7.72 -10.70 3.89
CA TYR A 211 8.93 -10.20 3.25
C TYR A 211 8.75 -8.76 2.74
N ILE A 212 7.68 -8.49 1.99
CA ILE A 212 7.42 -7.17 1.41
C ILE A 212 7.13 -6.15 2.53
N GLN A 213 6.32 -6.47 3.54
CA GLN A 213 6.07 -5.57 4.67
C GLN A 213 7.37 -5.22 5.42
N ASN A 214 8.26 -6.19 5.66
CA ASN A 214 9.54 -5.95 6.28
C ASN A 214 10.46 -5.07 5.40
N LEU A 215 10.42 -5.24 4.08
CA LEU A 215 11.15 -4.39 3.14
C LEU A 215 10.60 -2.95 3.15
N GLN A 216 9.28 -2.79 3.15
CA GLN A 216 8.60 -1.50 3.17
C GLN A 216 8.80 -0.70 4.47
N ALA A 217 9.05 -1.37 5.59
CA ALA A 217 9.25 -0.73 6.90
C ALA A 217 10.59 0.03 7.03
N LYS A 218 11.59 -0.31 6.20
CA LYS A 218 12.97 0.23 6.31
C LYS A 218 13.13 1.65 5.77
N PRO A 219 12.70 1.97 4.51
CA PRO A 219 12.94 3.28 3.91
C PRO A 219 12.37 4.46 4.71
N PRO A 220 11.14 4.42 5.25
CA PRO A 220 10.58 5.54 5.98
C PRO A 220 11.40 5.94 7.21
N ARG A 221 12.00 5.00 7.90
CA ARG A 221 12.82 5.26 9.09
C ARG A 221 14.07 6.08 8.75
N VAL A 222 14.66 5.85 7.59
CA VAL A 222 15.86 6.57 7.12
C VAL A 222 15.47 7.91 6.52
N VAL A 223 14.48 7.91 5.62
CA VAL A 223 14.03 9.10 4.87
C VAL A 223 13.45 10.16 5.82
N LEU A 224 12.62 9.75 6.78
CA LEU A 224 11.96 10.66 7.71
C LEU A 224 12.80 10.98 8.96
N SER A 225 14.01 10.44 9.06
CA SER A 225 14.89 10.76 10.18
C SER A 225 15.25 12.25 10.21
N ARG A 226 14.96 12.92 11.33
CA ARG A 226 15.36 14.31 11.61
C ARG A 226 16.74 14.41 12.25
N ALA A 227 17.40 13.27 12.51
CA ALA A 227 18.72 13.26 13.12
C ALA A 227 19.74 14.00 12.24
N TRP A 228 20.64 14.73 12.87
CA TRP A 228 21.68 15.52 12.18
C TRP A 228 22.60 14.68 11.29
N TRP A 229 22.85 13.43 11.67
CA TRP A 229 23.65 12.48 10.90
C TRP A 229 22.90 11.91 9.69
N GLY A 230 21.59 12.06 9.60
CA GLY A 230 20.79 11.55 8.49
C GLY A 230 21.03 12.32 7.18
N GLU A 231 21.36 13.60 7.23
CA GLU A 231 21.58 14.42 6.05
C GLU A 231 22.85 14.02 5.25
N PRO A 232 24.03 13.86 5.88
CA PRO A 232 25.19 13.38 5.16
C PRO A 232 24.99 11.98 4.60
N ILE A 233 24.28 11.08 5.29
CA ILE A 233 23.95 9.75 4.78
C ILE A 233 23.06 9.83 3.54
N ARG A 234 22.01 10.65 3.55
CA ARG A 234 21.14 10.86 2.38
C ARG A 234 21.91 11.45 1.19
N ARG A 235 22.77 12.41 1.45
CA ARG A 235 23.62 13.03 0.41
C ARG A 235 24.58 12.02 -0.20
N LEU A 236 25.26 11.23 0.62
CA LEU A 236 26.14 10.13 0.15
C LEU A 236 25.35 9.07 -0.62
N ALA A 237 24.16 8.68 -0.14
CA ALA A 237 23.29 7.74 -0.83
C ALA A 237 22.84 8.29 -2.19
N GLY A 238 22.51 9.58 -2.28
CA GLY A 238 22.16 10.26 -3.54
C GLY A 238 23.31 10.24 -4.55
N ILE A 239 24.52 10.58 -4.11
CA ILE A 239 25.75 10.51 -4.94
C ILE A 239 26.01 9.07 -5.40
N ALA A 240 25.90 8.11 -4.47
CA ALA A 240 26.12 6.70 -4.77
C ALA A 240 25.10 6.15 -5.80
N LEU A 241 23.81 6.49 -5.65
CA LEU A 241 22.75 6.14 -6.62
C LEU A 241 22.95 6.82 -7.98
N GLY A 242 23.70 7.91 -8.06
CA GLY A 242 24.14 8.53 -9.30
C GLY A 242 25.12 7.65 -10.10
N THR A 243 25.82 6.71 -9.45
CA THR A 243 26.76 5.80 -10.13
C THR A 243 26.00 4.63 -10.78
N SER A 244 26.39 4.27 -12.01
CA SER A 244 25.73 3.22 -12.81
C SER A 244 25.73 1.84 -12.10
N LEU A 245 26.81 1.52 -11.39
CA LEU A 245 26.95 0.24 -10.71
C LEU A 245 26.03 0.10 -9.50
N ILE A 246 25.95 1.13 -8.65
CA ILE A 246 25.09 1.12 -7.46
C ILE A 246 23.63 1.22 -7.88
N ARG A 247 23.33 2.02 -8.90
CA ARG A 247 21.98 2.11 -9.47
C ARG A 247 21.49 0.75 -10.00
N ARG A 248 22.38 0.00 -10.69
CA ARG A 248 22.04 -1.35 -11.18
C ARG A 248 21.78 -2.33 -10.03
N LYS A 249 22.59 -2.32 -8.97
CA LYS A 249 22.36 -3.15 -7.77
C LYS A 249 21.09 -2.75 -7.03
N ALA A 250 20.83 -1.46 -6.88
CA ALA A 250 19.59 -0.96 -6.27
C ALA A 250 18.36 -1.36 -7.08
N ALA A 251 18.43 -1.29 -8.41
CA ALA A 251 17.36 -1.72 -9.31
C ALA A 251 17.11 -3.23 -9.22
N GLN A 252 18.18 -4.06 -9.09
CA GLN A 252 18.04 -5.50 -8.86
C GLN A 252 17.36 -5.80 -7.51
N GLY A 253 17.74 -5.10 -6.43
CA GLY A 253 17.08 -5.23 -5.14
C GLY A 253 15.61 -4.74 -5.16
N ALA A 254 15.31 -3.72 -5.97
CA ALA A 254 13.97 -3.21 -6.17
C ALA A 254 13.11 -4.08 -7.13
N SER A 255 13.71 -5.03 -7.84
CA SER A 255 12.98 -5.93 -8.76
C SER A 255 11.92 -6.79 -8.06
N VAL A 256 12.06 -7.00 -6.76
CA VAL A 256 11.05 -7.67 -5.94
C VAL A 256 9.69 -6.93 -5.98
N PHE A 257 9.69 -5.60 -6.11
CA PHE A 257 8.44 -4.85 -6.19
C PHE A 257 7.62 -5.16 -7.46
N PRO A 258 8.16 -5.08 -8.68
CA PRO A 258 7.37 -5.42 -9.88
C PRO A 258 7.15 -6.93 -10.09
N PHE A 259 8.09 -7.79 -9.66
CA PHE A 259 8.05 -9.23 -9.98
C PHE A 259 7.64 -10.14 -8.81
N GLY A 260 7.58 -9.58 -7.58
CA GLY A 260 7.27 -10.36 -6.38
C GLY A 260 8.44 -11.22 -5.90
N VAL A 261 8.19 -12.01 -4.85
CA VAL A 261 9.15 -12.94 -4.23
C VAL A 261 8.93 -14.36 -4.73
N ILE A 262 7.68 -14.70 -5.00
CA ILE A 262 7.22 -16.02 -5.44
C ILE A 262 6.71 -15.88 -6.87
N ASP A 263 7.00 -16.82 -7.75
CA ASP A 263 6.40 -16.87 -9.10
C ASP A 263 4.95 -17.35 -8.96
N VAL A 264 3.99 -16.47 -9.22
CA VAL A 264 2.56 -16.77 -9.13
C VAL A 264 1.99 -16.74 -10.54
N LYS A 265 1.44 -17.89 -10.98
CA LYS A 265 0.77 -18.07 -12.26
C LYS A 265 -0.60 -18.67 -12.02
N LEU A 266 -1.58 -18.31 -12.84
CA LEU A 266 -2.89 -18.95 -12.83
C LEU A 266 -2.75 -20.35 -13.44
N ASP A 267 -3.15 -21.36 -12.68
CA ASP A 267 -3.07 -22.79 -13.05
C ASP A 267 -4.37 -23.49 -12.62
N ILE A 268 -5.45 -23.27 -13.39
CA ILE A 268 -6.81 -23.80 -13.16
C ILE A 268 -7.38 -24.45 -14.41
#